data_6041f999cdfb990747674cb06c319e18
#
_entry.id   6041f999cdfb990747674cb06c319e18
#
_cell.length_a   1.000
_cell.length_b   1.000
_cell.length_c   1.000
_cell.angle_alpha   90.00
_cell.angle_beta   90.00
_cell.angle_gamma   90.00
#
_symmetry.space_group_name_H-M   'P 1'
#
loop_
_entity.id
_entity.type
_entity.pdbx_description
1 polymer ?
#
loop_
_entity_poly.entity_id
_entity_poly.type
_entity_poly.pdbx_seq_one_letter_code
_entity_poly.pdbx_strand_id
1 'polypeptide(L)'
;HVLHLMRGQVFEIDGKKIFAFGGASSHDVSGGILETDDPDFKKKKKMLDRGYEPYRINHLSWWEQELANEEEMQEGRNNLRAHDYTVDFIVTHCCSTSTQTLIGGSFYKPDRETDYLEFIKNYANYKKWFFGHYHDNRNIFDKEILIYEQMIRIN
;
A
#
# COMPACT_ATOMS: atom_id res chain seq x y z
N HIS A 1 -7.56 24.29 2.46
CA HIS A 1 -6.21 23.76 2.41
C HIS A 1 -6.27 22.24 2.23
N VAL A 2 -5.36 21.68 1.43
CA VAL A 2 -5.16 20.24 1.27
C VAL A 2 -3.87 19.88 2.00
N LEU A 3 -3.90 18.84 2.82
CA LEU A 3 -2.74 18.33 3.55
C LEU A 3 -2.41 16.95 2.99
N HIS A 4 -1.14 16.70 2.69
CA HIS A 4 -0.62 15.40 2.35
C HIS A 4 -0.14 14.72 3.63
N LEU A 5 -0.71 13.57 3.96
CA LEU A 5 -0.26 12.74 5.08
C LEU A 5 0.88 11.85 4.59
N MET A 6 2.10 12.19 4.97
CA MET A 6 3.29 11.43 4.57
C MET A 6 3.31 10.04 5.20
N ARG A 7 3.84 9.06 4.47
CA ARG A 7 3.95 7.68 4.97
C ARG A 7 4.86 7.60 6.20
N GLY A 8 4.52 6.69 7.09
CA GLY A 8 5.27 6.45 8.32
C GLY A 8 5.02 7.45 9.45
N GLN A 9 4.15 8.44 9.25
CA GLN A 9 3.84 9.47 10.25
C GLN A 9 2.57 9.18 11.03
N VAL A 10 2.53 9.64 12.27
CA VAL A 10 1.31 9.70 13.08
C VAL A 10 0.84 11.14 13.14
N PHE A 11 -0.38 11.37 12.69
CA PHE A 11 -1.01 12.69 12.69
C PHE A 11 -2.09 12.75 13.76
N GLU A 12 -2.21 13.89 14.41
CA GLU A 12 -3.35 14.17 15.28
C GLU A 12 -4.33 15.10 14.57
N ILE A 13 -5.50 14.59 14.24
CA ILE A 13 -6.57 15.31 13.54
C ILE A 13 -7.84 15.17 14.36
N ASP A 14 -8.39 16.30 14.81
CA ASP A 14 -9.59 16.37 15.65
C ASP A 14 -9.51 15.44 16.88
N GLY A 15 -8.36 15.43 17.55
CA GLY A 15 -8.09 14.62 18.74
C GLY A 15 -7.98 13.12 18.46
N LYS A 16 -7.86 12.71 17.20
CA LYS A 16 -7.64 11.31 16.80
C LYS A 16 -6.24 11.13 16.26
N LYS A 17 -5.56 10.09 16.70
CA LYS A 17 -4.26 9.67 16.17
C LYS A 17 -4.45 8.80 14.95
N ILE A 18 -3.87 9.22 13.82
CA ILE A 18 -3.96 8.54 12.54
C ILE A 18 -2.55 8.18 12.08
N PHE A 19 -2.25 6.89 11.98
CA PHE A 19 -1.04 6.44 11.31
C PHE A 19 -1.29 6.31 9.82
N ALA A 20 -0.45 6.93 8.99
CA ALA A 20 -0.56 6.90 7.54
C ALA A 20 0.62 6.16 6.91
N PHE A 21 0.34 5.27 5.94
CA PHE A 21 1.38 4.59 5.18
C PHE A 21 0.91 4.30 3.75
N GLY A 22 1.38 5.08 2.79
CA GLY A 22 1.07 4.89 1.37
C GLY A 22 2.09 3.98 0.69
N GLY A 23 1.69 3.39 -0.40
CA GLY A 23 2.49 2.52 -1.25
C GLY A 23 1.83 1.18 -1.50
N ALA A 24 2.17 0.56 -2.61
CA ALA A 24 1.82 -0.82 -2.95
C ALA A 24 2.62 -1.31 -4.16
N SER A 25 2.87 -2.60 -4.25
CA SER A 25 3.37 -3.23 -5.47
C SER A 25 2.28 -3.25 -6.54
N SER A 26 2.62 -2.83 -7.75
CA SER A 26 1.71 -2.93 -8.89
C SER A 26 1.44 -4.40 -9.23
N HIS A 27 0.16 -4.76 -9.41
CA HIS A 27 -0.24 -6.13 -9.77
C HIS A 27 -0.14 -6.41 -11.27
N ASP A 28 -0.07 -5.39 -12.09
CA ASP A 28 -0.12 -5.44 -13.54
C ASP A 28 1.27 -5.24 -14.18
N VAL A 29 2.24 -5.97 -13.65
CA VAL A 29 3.66 -5.92 -14.07
C VAL A 29 4.22 -7.31 -14.36
N SER A 30 3.40 -8.27 -14.77
CA SER A 30 3.88 -9.61 -15.10
C SER A 30 4.89 -9.61 -16.27
N GLY A 31 4.78 -8.66 -17.19
CA GLY A 31 5.74 -8.40 -18.26
C GLY A 31 6.95 -7.55 -17.83
N GLY A 32 7.00 -7.13 -16.56
CA GLY A 32 8.09 -6.35 -15.98
C GLY A 32 7.96 -4.85 -16.12
N ILE A 33 9.02 -4.16 -15.67
CA ILE A 33 9.19 -2.71 -15.82
C ILE A 33 10.17 -2.47 -16.95
N LEU A 34 9.76 -1.68 -17.93
CA LEU A 34 10.59 -1.35 -19.09
C LEU A 34 11.33 -0.04 -18.86
N GLU A 35 12.62 -0.02 -19.23
CA GLU A 35 13.44 1.18 -19.25
C GLU A 35 13.43 1.80 -20.66
N THR A 36 13.15 3.10 -20.75
CA THR A 36 13.04 3.80 -22.05
C THR A 36 14.38 3.94 -22.78
N ASP A 37 15.49 3.86 -22.05
CA ASP A 37 16.86 3.91 -22.57
C ASP A 37 17.44 2.52 -22.90
N ASP A 38 16.69 1.43 -22.60
CA ASP A 38 17.08 0.07 -23.01
C ASP A 38 17.14 -0.03 -24.55
N PRO A 39 18.28 -0.45 -25.13
CA PRO A 39 18.41 -0.64 -26.60
C PRO A 39 17.32 -1.53 -27.18
N ASP A 40 16.83 -2.51 -26.42
CA ASP A 40 15.77 -3.43 -26.83
C ASP A 40 14.35 -2.97 -26.44
N PHE A 41 14.17 -1.77 -25.91
CA PHE A 41 12.87 -1.25 -25.43
C PHE A 41 11.74 -1.48 -26.44
N LYS A 42 11.93 -1.03 -27.69
CA LYS A 42 10.89 -1.15 -28.74
C LYS A 42 10.54 -2.61 -29.05
N LYS A 43 11.53 -3.49 -29.01
CA LYS A 43 11.36 -4.92 -29.27
C LYS A 43 10.61 -5.59 -28.12
N LYS A 44 11.04 -5.34 -26.88
CA LYS A 44 10.39 -5.84 -25.65
C LYS A 44 8.94 -5.38 -25.57
N LYS A 45 8.71 -4.06 -25.73
CA LYS A 45 7.36 -3.48 -25.73
C LYS A 45 6.46 -4.16 -26.76
N LYS A 46 6.92 -4.30 -28.02
CA LYS A 46 6.14 -4.94 -29.09
C LYS A 46 5.84 -6.40 -28.79
N MET A 47 6.73 -7.12 -28.12
CA MET A 47 6.52 -8.51 -27.73
C MET A 47 5.45 -8.63 -26.65
N LEU A 48 5.50 -7.78 -25.63
CA LEU A 48 4.52 -7.74 -24.54
C LEU A 48 3.13 -7.30 -25.04
N ASP A 49 3.06 -6.26 -25.90
CA ASP A 49 1.82 -5.82 -26.54
C ASP A 49 1.14 -6.96 -27.34
N ARG A 50 1.93 -7.79 -28.03
CA ARG A 50 1.43 -8.96 -28.79
C ARG A 50 0.98 -10.10 -27.91
N GLY A 51 1.66 -10.30 -26.77
CA GLY A 51 1.34 -11.32 -25.77
C GLY A 51 0.19 -10.90 -24.84
N TYR A 52 -0.30 -9.65 -24.93
CA TYR A 52 -1.25 -9.06 -23.98
C TYR A 52 -0.77 -9.15 -22.52
N GLU A 53 0.57 -9.13 -22.31
CA GLU A 53 1.16 -9.15 -20.99
C GLU A 53 1.21 -7.72 -20.42
N PRO A 54 0.63 -7.46 -19.23
CA PRO A 54 0.69 -6.16 -18.61
C PRO A 54 2.11 -5.82 -18.18
N TYR A 55 2.56 -4.62 -18.53
CA TYR A 55 3.85 -4.07 -18.15
C TYR A 55 3.72 -2.59 -17.79
N ARG A 56 4.73 -2.06 -17.12
CA ARG A 56 4.83 -0.63 -16.82
C ARG A 56 6.11 -0.07 -17.43
N ILE A 57 6.18 1.24 -17.57
CA ILE A 57 7.36 1.94 -18.09
C ILE A 57 7.89 2.84 -16.98
N ASN A 58 9.16 2.65 -16.63
CA ASN A 58 9.81 3.42 -15.59
C ASN A 58 9.73 4.92 -15.87
N HIS A 59 9.44 5.72 -14.84
CA HIS A 59 9.22 7.17 -14.87
C HIS A 59 8.11 7.67 -15.82
N LEU A 60 7.24 6.76 -16.34
CA LEU A 60 6.05 7.13 -17.13
C LEU A 60 4.76 6.56 -16.55
N SER A 61 4.77 5.30 -16.13
CA SER A 61 3.60 4.62 -15.55
C SER A 61 3.97 3.76 -14.34
N TRP A 62 5.19 3.88 -13.87
CA TRP A 62 5.69 3.25 -12.65
C TRP A 62 6.87 4.05 -12.10
N TRP A 63 6.95 4.13 -10.78
CA TRP A 63 8.05 4.77 -10.04
C TRP A 63 8.46 3.88 -8.88
N GLU A 64 9.76 3.68 -8.68
CA GLU A 64 10.31 2.91 -7.56
C GLU A 64 9.82 3.45 -6.21
N GLN A 65 9.58 4.76 -6.12
CA GLN A 65 9.09 5.44 -4.92
C GLN A 65 7.63 5.12 -4.57
N GLU A 66 6.90 4.38 -5.42
CA GLU A 66 5.60 3.82 -5.06
C GLU A 66 5.73 2.81 -3.91
N LEU A 67 6.88 2.13 -3.83
CA LEU A 67 7.22 1.26 -2.71
C LEU A 67 7.99 2.02 -1.62
N ALA A 68 7.69 1.71 -0.37
CA ALA A 68 8.43 2.26 0.74
C ALA A 68 9.85 1.67 0.79
N ASN A 69 10.82 2.53 1.08
CA ASN A 69 12.17 2.09 1.40
C ASN A 69 12.31 1.71 2.88
N GLU A 70 13.46 1.14 3.27
CA GLU A 70 13.67 0.69 4.65
C GLU A 70 13.73 1.85 5.65
N GLU A 71 14.19 3.02 5.23
CA GLU A 71 14.25 4.20 6.09
C GLU A 71 12.84 4.69 6.44
N GLU A 72 11.93 4.75 5.46
CA GLU A 72 10.53 5.10 5.66
C GLU A 72 9.81 4.06 6.55
N MET A 73 10.08 2.78 6.35
CA MET A 73 9.55 1.71 7.20
C MET A 73 10.07 1.81 8.63
N GLN A 74 11.35 2.12 8.80
CA GLN A 74 11.95 2.31 10.12
C GLN A 74 11.41 3.56 10.82
N GLU A 75 11.20 4.64 10.08
CA GLU A 75 10.55 5.85 10.59
C GLU A 75 9.14 5.54 11.08
N GLY A 76 8.35 4.80 10.32
CA GLY A 76 7.02 4.36 10.73
C GLY A 76 7.04 3.53 12.02
N ARG A 77 7.99 2.59 12.15
CA ARG A 77 8.21 1.83 13.40
C ARG A 77 8.54 2.74 14.59
N ASN A 78 9.41 3.73 14.38
CA ASN A 78 9.82 4.67 15.42
C ASN A 78 8.66 5.57 15.85
N ASN A 79 7.89 6.08 14.91
CA ASN A 79 6.72 6.91 15.18
C ASN A 79 5.63 6.14 15.92
N LEU A 80 5.32 4.91 15.51
CA LEU A 80 4.39 4.06 16.26
C LEU A 80 4.90 3.77 17.67
N ARG A 81 6.20 3.48 17.84
CA ARG A 81 6.80 3.28 19.15
C ARG A 81 6.68 4.51 20.05
N ALA A 82 6.87 5.72 19.50
CA ALA A 82 6.72 6.98 20.25
C ALA A 82 5.26 7.20 20.74
N HIS A 83 4.31 6.47 20.16
CA HIS A 83 2.89 6.45 20.57
C HIS A 83 2.48 5.14 21.24
N ASP A 84 3.42 4.39 21.82
CA ASP A 84 3.19 3.10 22.49
C ASP A 84 2.44 2.11 21.58
N TYR A 85 2.68 2.15 20.27
CA TYR A 85 1.97 1.39 19.24
C TYR A 85 0.45 1.53 19.32
N THR A 86 -0.07 2.66 19.79
CA THR A 86 -1.51 2.88 19.97
C THR A 86 -1.96 4.11 19.17
N VAL A 87 -2.85 3.88 18.21
CA VAL A 87 -3.46 4.91 17.37
C VAL A 87 -4.96 4.66 17.24
N ASP A 88 -5.75 5.67 16.88
CA ASP A 88 -7.18 5.47 16.64
C ASP A 88 -7.42 4.80 15.28
N PHE A 89 -6.73 5.29 14.26
CA PHE A 89 -6.91 4.81 12.91
C PHE A 89 -5.58 4.54 12.21
N ILE A 90 -5.60 3.54 11.34
CA ILE A 90 -4.54 3.28 10.36
C ILE A 90 -5.14 3.53 8.97
N VAL A 91 -4.42 4.27 8.13
CA VAL A 91 -4.78 4.53 6.74
C VAL A 91 -3.61 4.18 5.85
N THR A 92 -3.80 3.18 5.00
CA THR A 92 -2.75 2.70 4.08
C THR A 92 -3.28 2.60 2.66
N HIS A 93 -2.40 2.43 1.67
CA HIS A 93 -2.86 2.14 0.32
C HIS A 93 -3.15 0.64 0.15
N CYS A 94 -2.24 -0.24 0.53
CA CYS A 94 -2.52 -1.68 0.58
C CYS A 94 -2.71 -2.19 2.02
N CYS A 95 -2.84 -3.50 2.21
CA CYS A 95 -3.07 -4.13 3.50
C CYS A 95 -1.95 -5.11 3.87
N SER A 96 -2.07 -5.73 5.05
CA SER A 96 -1.13 -6.73 5.54
C SER A 96 -1.18 -8.03 4.72
N THR A 97 -0.10 -8.80 4.73
CA THR A 97 0.02 -10.10 4.04
C THR A 97 -1.13 -11.05 4.36
N SER A 98 -1.51 -11.19 5.63
CA SER A 98 -2.62 -12.06 6.03
C SER A 98 -3.97 -11.57 5.50
N THR A 99 -4.20 -10.25 5.53
CA THR A 99 -5.43 -9.64 4.99
C THR A 99 -5.49 -9.76 3.47
N GLN A 100 -4.37 -9.54 2.78
CA GLN A 100 -4.26 -9.75 1.33
C GLN A 100 -4.61 -11.19 0.92
N THR A 101 -4.13 -12.17 1.68
CA THR A 101 -4.45 -13.60 1.46
C THR A 101 -5.95 -13.87 1.59
N LEU A 102 -6.64 -13.23 2.53
CA LEU A 102 -8.10 -13.35 2.68
C LEU A 102 -8.88 -12.69 1.54
N ILE A 103 -8.34 -11.62 0.93
CA ILE A 103 -8.97 -10.92 -0.18
C ILE A 103 -8.89 -11.75 -1.47
N GLY A 104 -7.72 -12.25 -1.83
CA GLY A 104 -7.44 -12.85 -3.13
C GLY A 104 -6.76 -14.22 -3.12
N GLY A 105 -6.63 -14.87 -1.96
CA GLY A 105 -5.99 -16.19 -1.85
C GLY A 105 -4.54 -16.15 -2.35
N SER A 106 -4.19 -17.08 -3.24
CA SER A 106 -2.86 -17.15 -3.84
C SER A 106 -2.65 -16.23 -5.05
N PHE A 107 -3.66 -15.46 -5.45
CA PHE A 107 -3.56 -14.53 -6.58
C PHE A 107 -2.55 -13.42 -6.32
N TYR A 108 -2.60 -12.84 -5.11
CA TYR A 108 -1.66 -11.84 -4.67
C TYR A 108 -0.49 -12.51 -3.93
N LYS A 109 0.72 -12.07 -4.23
CA LYS A 109 1.93 -12.55 -3.55
C LYS A 109 2.35 -11.56 -2.47
N PRO A 110 2.78 -12.04 -1.30
CA PRO A 110 3.42 -11.21 -0.29
C PRO A 110 4.64 -10.48 -0.87
N ASP A 111 4.85 -9.27 -0.41
CA ASP A 111 6.02 -8.48 -0.70
C ASP A 111 6.51 -7.74 0.57
N ARG A 112 7.61 -7.01 0.43
CA ARG A 112 8.21 -6.29 1.56
C ARG A 112 7.24 -5.31 2.23
N GLU A 113 6.37 -4.66 1.46
CA GLU A 113 5.42 -3.70 1.99
C GLU A 113 4.27 -4.38 2.74
N THR A 114 3.68 -5.42 2.16
CA THR A 114 2.64 -6.20 2.83
C THR A 114 3.15 -6.90 4.09
N ASP A 115 4.41 -7.36 4.10
CA ASP A 115 5.05 -7.95 5.28
C ASP A 115 5.34 -6.89 6.37
N TYR A 116 5.73 -5.68 5.98
CA TYR A 116 5.82 -4.56 6.91
C TYR A 116 4.47 -4.21 7.53
N LEU A 117 3.41 -4.17 6.72
CA LEU A 117 2.05 -3.94 7.21
C LEU A 117 1.55 -5.10 8.09
N GLU A 118 2.00 -6.33 7.85
CA GLU A 118 1.75 -7.46 8.76
C GLU A 118 2.40 -7.25 10.13
N PHE A 119 3.64 -6.73 10.16
CA PHE A 119 4.26 -6.31 11.41
C PHE A 119 3.40 -5.28 12.15
N ILE A 120 2.92 -4.22 11.46
CA ILE A 120 2.06 -3.21 12.06
C ILE A 120 0.78 -3.82 12.61
N LYS A 121 0.13 -4.71 11.86
CA LYS A 121 -1.08 -5.42 12.29
C LYS A 121 -0.88 -6.18 13.60
N ASN A 122 0.25 -6.82 13.76
CA ASN A 122 0.56 -7.65 14.92
C ASN A 122 0.97 -6.86 16.16
N TYR A 123 1.51 -5.66 15.99
CA TYR A 123 2.06 -4.87 17.11
C TYR A 123 1.25 -3.64 17.46
N ALA A 124 0.51 -3.06 16.52
CA ALA A 124 -0.25 -1.85 16.78
C ALA A 124 -1.64 -2.15 17.37
N ASN A 125 -2.06 -1.34 18.34
CA ASN A 125 -3.42 -1.31 18.83
C ASN A 125 -4.16 -0.16 18.13
N TYR A 126 -5.24 -0.50 17.42
CA TYR A 126 -6.04 0.46 16.65
C TYR A 126 -7.53 0.12 16.68
N LYS A 127 -8.37 1.13 16.43
CA LYS A 127 -9.83 0.96 16.35
C LYS A 127 -10.26 0.47 14.97
N LYS A 128 -9.76 1.14 13.91
CA LYS A 128 -10.04 0.78 12.52
C LYS A 128 -8.81 0.97 11.65
N TRP A 129 -8.70 0.14 10.62
CA TRP A 129 -7.71 0.23 9.57
C TRP A 129 -8.41 0.34 8.21
N PHE A 130 -8.17 1.43 7.50
CA PHE A 130 -8.73 1.70 6.17
C PHE A 130 -7.65 1.52 5.11
N PHE A 131 -7.96 0.80 4.05
CA PHE A 131 -7.04 0.60 2.95
C PHE A 131 -7.80 0.48 1.62
N GLY A 132 -7.09 0.70 0.48
CA GLY A 132 -7.62 0.63 -0.88
C GLY A 132 -6.99 -0.48 -1.71
N HIS A 133 -6.48 -0.12 -2.89
CA HIS A 133 -5.68 -0.94 -3.79
C HIS A 133 -6.43 -2.06 -4.55
N TYR A 134 -7.33 -2.78 -3.90
CA TYR A 134 -8.01 -3.97 -4.45
C TYR A 134 -9.34 -3.65 -5.15
N HIS A 135 -9.67 -2.37 -5.32
CA HIS A 135 -10.85 -1.87 -6.05
C HIS A 135 -12.17 -2.51 -5.62
N ASP A 136 -12.36 -2.66 -4.32
CA ASP A 136 -13.57 -3.26 -3.72
C ASP A 136 -13.98 -2.48 -2.46
N ASN A 137 -15.22 -2.64 -2.04
CA ASN A 137 -15.76 -2.11 -0.79
C ASN A 137 -16.17 -3.27 0.10
N ARG A 138 -15.36 -3.59 1.12
CA ARG A 138 -15.58 -4.77 1.96
C ARG A 138 -15.07 -4.57 3.38
N ASN A 139 -15.86 -4.99 4.36
CA ASN A 139 -15.38 -5.15 5.73
C ASN A 139 -14.64 -6.48 5.83
N ILE A 140 -13.36 -6.41 6.19
CA ILE A 140 -12.55 -7.57 6.50
C ILE A 140 -12.41 -7.62 8.02
N PHE A 141 -13.12 -8.49 8.67
CA PHE A 141 -13.27 -8.48 10.12
C PHE A 141 -13.86 -7.16 10.67
N ASP A 142 -13.86 -7.02 12.00
CA ASP A 142 -14.46 -5.87 12.69
C ASP A 142 -13.65 -4.57 12.54
N LYS A 143 -12.35 -4.67 12.24
CA LYS A 143 -11.44 -3.53 12.29
C LYS A 143 -10.85 -3.10 10.95
N GLU A 144 -10.81 -3.97 9.96
CA GLU A 144 -10.15 -3.74 8.67
C GLU A 144 -11.19 -3.50 7.59
N ILE A 145 -11.07 -2.38 6.88
CA ILE A 145 -12.08 -1.92 5.93
C ILE A 145 -11.40 -1.58 4.61
N LEU A 146 -11.73 -2.36 3.59
CA LEU A 146 -11.34 -2.08 2.20
C LEU A 146 -12.30 -1.06 1.62
N ILE A 147 -11.73 0.02 1.04
CA ILE A 147 -12.49 1.15 0.51
C ILE A 147 -12.11 1.40 -0.94
N TYR A 148 -13.09 1.60 -1.78
CA TYR A 148 -12.91 2.02 -3.17
C TYR A 148 -13.77 3.25 -3.51
N GLU A 149 -15.10 3.14 -3.50
CA GLU A 149 -16.03 4.18 -3.94
C GLU A 149 -16.97 4.67 -2.82
N GLN A 150 -16.66 4.35 -1.58
CA GLN A 150 -17.52 4.73 -0.46
C GLN A 150 -16.88 5.80 0.43
N MET A 151 -17.73 6.52 1.15
CA MET A 151 -17.32 7.42 2.22
C MET A 151 -17.72 6.81 3.57
N ILE A 152 -16.77 6.78 4.50
CA ILE A 152 -17.00 6.26 5.85
C ILE A 152 -16.79 7.39 6.86
N ARG A 153 -17.78 7.60 7.71
CA ARG A 153 -17.66 8.53 8.83
C ARG A 153 -16.86 7.86 9.95
N ILE A 154 -15.77 8.50 10.35
CA ILE A 154 -14.97 8.08 11.51
C ILE A 154 -15.34 8.97 12.70
N ASN A 155 -15.66 8.35 13.85
CA ASN A 155 -16.07 9.03 15.09
C ASN A 155 -15.05 8.77 16.21
#